data_fff86a0cbdce0886e54d4e1f4228de8b
#
_entry.id   fff86a0cbdce0886e54d4e1f4228de8b
#
_cell.length_a   1.000
_cell.length_b   1.000
_cell.length_c   1.000
_cell.angle_alpha   90.00
_cell.angle_beta   90.00
_cell.angle_gamma   90.00
#
_symmetry.space_group_name_H-M   'P 1'
#
loop_
_entity.id
_entity.type
_entity.pdbx_description
1 polymer ?
#
loop_
_entity_poly.entity_id
_entity_poly.type
_entity_poly.pdbx_seq_one_letter_code
_entity_poly.pdbx_strand_id
1 'polypeptide(L)'
;MARVVRKRKPDPPPVSPLAAMMEKHLQTLCVLNYSQYTVKNRRGHIGFFLQWCHDRGITEPTEVTRPILEHYQRYLFHYRQKNGNPLTFRSQLARLVPIRVWFRWMARQRHILHNPASELELPRIEHRLPKVILTVAEMEQVLAQPNINDPLGLRDRAL
;
A
#
# COMPACT_ATOMS: atom_id res chain seq x y z
N MET A 1 -25.32 -20.92 11.11
CA MET A 1 -24.50 -19.90 11.84
C MET A 1 -23.12 -19.82 11.17
N ALA A 2 -22.83 -18.75 10.43
CA ALA A 2 -21.56 -18.55 9.74
C ALA A 2 -20.47 -18.18 10.77
N ARG A 3 -19.45 -19.01 10.87
CA ARG A 3 -18.28 -18.83 11.74
C ARG A 3 -17.46 -17.64 11.22
N VAL A 4 -17.52 -16.50 11.92
CA VAL A 4 -16.70 -15.32 11.62
C VAL A 4 -15.22 -15.71 11.76
N VAL A 5 -14.54 -15.92 10.64
CA VAL A 5 -13.09 -16.15 10.60
C VAL A 5 -12.42 -14.84 11.00
N ARG A 6 -12.01 -14.73 12.26
CA ARG A 6 -11.21 -13.60 12.75
C ARG A 6 -9.94 -13.54 11.89
N LYS A 7 -9.74 -12.41 11.17
CA LYS A 7 -8.50 -12.12 10.48
C LYS A 7 -7.38 -12.19 11.51
N ARG A 8 -6.46 -13.16 11.35
CA ARG A 8 -5.24 -13.24 12.17
C ARG A 8 -4.53 -11.90 12.06
N LYS A 9 -4.23 -11.26 13.20
CA LYS A 9 -3.32 -10.11 13.21
C LYS A 9 -2.00 -10.55 12.57
N PRO A 10 -1.38 -9.75 11.72
CA PRO A 10 -0.04 -10.06 11.24
C PRO A 10 0.86 -10.23 12.46
N ASP A 11 1.72 -11.24 12.42
CA ASP A 11 2.70 -11.47 13.46
C ASP A 11 3.55 -10.21 13.64
N PRO A 12 4.00 -9.90 14.88
CA PRO A 12 4.82 -8.72 15.09
C PRO A 12 6.07 -8.81 14.20
N PRO A 13 6.53 -7.69 13.63
CA PRO A 13 7.72 -7.71 12.79
C PRO A 13 8.92 -8.24 13.60
N PRO A 14 9.82 -9.00 12.98
CA PRO A 14 11.00 -9.52 13.65
C PRO A 14 11.83 -8.40 14.25
N VAL A 15 12.39 -8.63 15.44
CA VAL A 15 13.27 -7.65 16.08
C VAL A 15 14.59 -7.61 15.29
N SER A 16 14.80 -6.56 14.52
CA SER A 16 16.02 -6.34 13.73
C SER A 16 16.30 -4.85 13.58
N PRO A 17 17.55 -4.43 13.27
CA PRO A 17 17.88 -3.03 12.97
C PRO A 17 17.00 -2.48 11.85
N LEU A 18 16.74 -3.28 10.83
CA LEU A 18 15.84 -2.93 9.74
C LEU A 18 14.40 -2.65 10.23
N ALA A 19 13.89 -3.45 11.16
CA ALA A 19 12.57 -3.23 11.78
C ALA A 19 12.55 -1.96 12.65
N ALA A 20 13.64 -1.67 13.37
CA ALA A 20 13.77 -0.43 14.13
C ALA A 20 13.69 0.80 13.22
N MET A 21 14.25 0.76 12.00
CA MET A 21 14.14 1.83 11.00
C MET A 21 12.69 2.01 10.51
N MET A 22 11.91 0.93 10.41
CA MET A 22 10.49 1.04 10.11
C MET A 22 9.75 1.82 11.20
N GLU A 23 9.97 1.52 12.47
CA GLU A 23 9.30 2.22 13.58
C GLU A 23 9.65 3.71 13.61
N LYS A 24 10.92 4.08 13.42
CA LYS A 24 11.35 5.48 13.29
C LYS A 24 10.65 6.20 12.14
N HIS A 25 10.55 5.54 10.99
CA HIS A 25 9.82 6.10 9.83
C HIS A 25 8.34 6.32 10.15
N LEU A 26 7.68 5.34 10.79
CA LEU A 26 6.27 5.46 11.16
C LEU A 26 6.04 6.58 12.17
N GLN A 27 6.94 6.76 13.15
CA GLN A 27 6.91 7.91 14.06
C GLN A 27 7.02 9.23 13.31
N THR A 28 7.93 9.33 12.33
CA THR A 28 8.05 10.52 11.49
C THR A 28 6.74 10.84 10.77
N LEU A 29 6.03 9.83 10.28
CA LEU A 29 4.73 10.03 9.64
C LEU A 29 3.66 10.53 10.62
N CYS A 30 3.68 10.06 11.88
CA CYS A 30 2.79 10.57 12.91
C CYS A 30 3.07 12.05 13.21
N VAL A 31 4.35 12.43 13.33
CA VAL A 31 4.76 13.84 13.54
C VAL A 31 4.33 14.72 12.36
N LEU A 32 4.38 14.21 11.14
CA LEU A 32 3.92 14.89 9.92
C LEU A 32 2.39 14.87 9.73
N ASN A 33 1.64 14.45 10.75
CA ASN A 33 0.17 14.42 10.78
C ASN A 33 -0.47 13.56 9.66
N TYR A 34 0.20 12.46 9.27
CA TYR A 34 -0.44 11.47 8.41
C TYR A 34 -1.55 10.74 9.14
N SER A 35 -2.64 10.39 8.43
CA SER A 35 -3.77 9.67 9.04
C SER A 35 -3.32 8.33 9.64
N GLN A 36 -3.96 7.94 10.75
CA GLN A 36 -3.73 6.65 11.42
C GLN A 36 -3.90 5.47 10.46
N TYR A 37 -4.82 5.57 9.51
CA TYR A 37 -5.05 4.58 8.47
C TYR A 37 -3.82 4.43 7.55
N THR A 38 -3.21 5.55 7.13
CA THR A 38 -1.98 5.56 6.32
C THR A 38 -0.82 4.92 7.07
N VAL A 39 -0.62 5.28 8.34
CA VAL A 39 0.45 4.72 9.18
C VAL A 39 0.26 3.20 9.34
N LYS A 40 -0.96 2.75 9.64
CA LYS A 40 -1.30 1.33 9.77
C LYS A 40 -1.05 0.55 8.48
N ASN A 41 -1.46 1.09 7.33
CA ASN A 41 -1.23 0.45 6.04
C ASN A 41 0.26 0.34 5.70
N ARG A 42 1.03 1.41 5.93
CA ARG A 42 2.48 1.38 5.71
C ARG A 42 3.17 0.38 6.61
N ARG A 43 2.78 0.31 7.91
CA ARG A 43 3.26 -0.73 8.84
C ARG A 43 3.01 -2.13 8.28
N GLY A 44 1.81 -2.40 7.79
CA GLY A 44 1.46 -3.71 7.24
C GLY A 44 2.28 -4.07 6.01
N HIS A 45 2.43 -3.16 5.07
CA HIS A 45 3.17 -3.42 3.83
C HIS A 45 4.68 -3.54 4.04
N ILE A 46 5.28 -2.67 4.86
CA ILE A 46 6.70 -2.76 5.21
C ILE A 46 6.94 -3.99 6.07
N GLY A 47 6.05 -4.30 7.04
CA GLY A 47 6.15 -5.49 7.87
C GLY A 47 6.15 -6.80 7.06
N PHE A 48 5.37 -6.87 5.98
CA PHE A 48 5.39 -8.02 5.07
C PHE A 48 6.75 -8.17 4.35
N PHE A 49 7.38 -7.07 3.97
CA PHE A 49 8.73 -7.07 3.41
C PHE A 49 9.77 -7.47 4.45
N LEU A 50 9.67 -6.95 5.69
CA LEU A 50 10.56 -7.32 6.79
C LEU A 50 10.53 -8.81 7.11
N GLN A 51 9.34 -9.42 7.11
CA GLN A 51 9.22 -10.87 7.29
C GLN A 51 9.93 -11.63 6.16
N TRP A 52 9.74 -11.20 4.90
CA TRP A 52 10.42 -11.79 3.75
C TRP A 52 11.96 -11.65 3.84
N CYS A 53 12.47 -10.52 4.33
CA CYS A 53 13.89 -10.29 4.60
C CYS A 53 14.40 -11.21 5.71
N HIS A 54 13.67 -11.28 6.82
CA HIS A 54 14.02 -12.12 7.97
C HIS A 54 14.16 -13.58 7.58
N ASP A 55 13.24 -14.12 6.79
CA ASP A 55 13.27 -15.51 6.29
C ASP A 55 14.52 -15.80 5.43
N ARG A 56 15.27 -14.75 5.02
CA ARG A 56 16.51 -14.81 4.21
C ARG A 56 17.74 -14.32 4.93
N GLY A 57 17.65 -14.09 6.24
CA GLY A 57 18.75 -13.62 7.07
C GLY A 57 19.17 -12.18 6.84
N ILE A 58 18.35 -11.37 6.12
CA ILE A 58 18.61 -9.94 5.88
C ILE A 58 18.06 -9.15 7.06
N THR A 59 18.94 -8.57 7.86
CA THR A 59 18.57 -7.86 9.10
C THR A 59 18.96 -6.39 9.10
N GLU A 60 19.97 -6.01 8.31
CA GLU A 60 20.50 -4.66 8.25
C GLU A 60 19.95 -3.87 7.05
N PRO A 61 19.72 -2.56 7.19
CA PRO A 61 19.27 -1.71 6.08
C PRO A 61 20.28 -1.67 4.92
N THR A 62 21.58 -1.79 5.22
CA THR A 62 22.68 -1.73 4.25
C THR A 62 22.79 -2.99 3.39
N GLU A 63 22.28 -4.11 3.88
CA GLU A 63 22.25 -5.37 3.13
C GLU A 63 21.22 -5.35 1.99
N VAL A 64 20.20 -4.46 2.10
CA VAL A 64 19.15 -4.38 1.08
C VAL A 64 19.66 -3.62 -0.13
N THR A 65 20.00 -4.36 -1.17
CA THR A 65 20.45 -3.83 -2.47
C THR A 65 19.30 -3.81 -3.50
N ARG A 66 19.54 -3.16 -4.65
CA ARG A 66 18.57 -3.17 -5.77
C ARG A 66 18.20 -4.58 -6.22
N PRO A 67 19.14 -5.53 -6.44
CA PRO A 67 18.80 -6.92 -6.79
C PRO A 67 17.88 -7.61 -5.77
N ILE A 68 18.03 -7.31 -4.48
CA ILE A 68 17.17 -7.85 -3.41
C ILE A 68 15.73 -7.31 -3.56
N LEU A 69 15.57 -6.02 -3.85
CA LEU A 69 14.25 -5.43 -4.10
C LEU A 69 13.59 -5.97 -5.37
N GLU A 70 14.35 -6.18 -6.44
CA GLU A 70 13.87 -6.82 -7.66
C GLU A 70 13.47 -8.30 -7.41
N HIS A 71 14.21 -9.00 -6.54
CA HIS A 71 13.86 -10.35 -6.13
C HIS A 71 12.56 -10.37 -5.29
N TYR A 72 12.40 -9.40 -4.40
CA TYR A 72 11.14 -9.25 -3.66
C TYR A 72 9.96 -8.94 -4.60
N GLN A 73 10.15 -8.11 -5.62
CA GLN A 73 9.14 -7.84 -6.63
C GLN A 73 8.74 -9.10 -7.41
N ARG A 74 9.71 -9.92 -7.82
CA ARG A 74 9.44 -11.24 -8.43
C ARG A 74 8.71 -12.18 -7.47
N TYR A 75 9.09 -12.19 -6.20
CA TYR A 75 8.37 -12.94 -5.17
C TYR A 75 6.91 -12.51 -5.08
N LEU A 76 6.58 -11.20 -5.09
CA LEU A 76 5.21 -10.71 -5.07
C LEU A 76 4.41 -11.14 -6.31
N PHE A 77 5.04 -11.21 -7.47
CA PHE A 77 4.41 -11.67 -8.71
C PHE A 77 4.01 -13.15 -8.62
N HIS A 78 4.88 -13.99 -8.08
CA HIS A 78 4.60 -15.43 -7.91
C HIS A 78 3.79 -15.75 -6.65
N TYR A 79 3.62 -14.79 -5.76
CA TYR A 79 2.89 -15.01 -4.51
C TYR A 79 1.44 -15.39 -4.76
N ARG A 80 0.99 -16.46 -4.10
CA ARG A 80 -0.41 -16.90 -4.13
C ARG A 80 -1.09 -16.58 -2.81
N GLN A 81 -2.26 -15.97 -2.90
CA GLN A 81 -3.10 -15.70 -1.75
C GLN A 81 -3.70 -17.01 -1.20
N LYS A 82 -4.32 -16.96 -0.02
CA LYS A 82 -4.96 -18.14 0.59
C LYS A 82 -6.05 -18.77 -0.28
N ASN A 83 -6.64 -18.00 -1.18
CA ASN A 83 -7.63 -18.46 -2.17
C ASN A 83 -6.99 -19.01 -3.46
N GLY A 84 -5.66 -19.17 -3.51
CA GLY A 84 -4.90 -19.63 -4.68
C GLY A 84 -4.66 -18.57 -5.77
N ASN A 85 -5.33 -17.40 -5.70
CA ASN A 85 -5.21 -16.37 -6.72
C ASN A 85 -3.88 -15.60 -6.62
N PRO A 86 -3.30 -15.14 -7.74
CA PRO A 86 -2.14 -14.25 -7.73
C PRO A 86 -2.51 -12.87 -7.17
N LEU A 87 -1.51 -12.11 -6.73
CA LEU A 87 -1.70 -10.70 -6.42
C LEU A 87 -1.94 -9.90 -7.70
N THR A 88 -2.96 -9.05 -7.69
CA THR A 88 -3.16 -8.08 -8.78
C THR A 88 -2.01 -7.09 -8.84
N PHE A 89 -1.71 -6.51 -10.01
CA PHE A 89 -0.66 -5.49 -10.15
C PHE A 89 -0.89 -4.29 -9.23
N ARG A 90 -2.14 -3.90 -9.00
CA ARG A 90 -2.49 -2.85 -8.02
C ARG A 90 -2.10 -3.25 -6.59
N SER A 91 -2.31 -4.51 -6.21
CA SER A 91 -1.91 -5.02 -4.89
C SER A 91 -0.39 -5.13 -4.74
N GLN A 92 0.32 -5.50 -5.81
CA GLN A 92 1.79 -5.51 -5.83
C GLN A 92 2.33 -4.09 -5.66
N LEU A 93 1.78 -3.13 -6.40
CA LEU A 93 2.15 -1.72 -6.29
C LEU A 93 1.91 -1.16 -4.89
N ALA A 94 0.75 -1.47 -4.29
CA ALA A 94 0.44 -1.06 -2.92
C ALA A 94 1.45 -1.57 -1.89
N ARG A 95 2.13 -2.68 -2.14
CA ARG A 95 3.22 -3.21 -1.30
C ARG A 95 4.59 -2.60 -1.62
N LEU A 96 4.88 -2.29 -2.89
CA LEU A 96 6.18 -1.78 -3.32
C LEU A 96 6.35 -0.28 -3.05
N VAL A 97 5.31 0.53 -3.26
CA VAL A 97 5.37 1.98 -3.07
C VAL A 97 5.78 2.39 -1.64
N PRO A 98 5.23 1.83 -0.56
CA PRO A 98 5.67 2.13 0.80
C PRO A 98 7.15 1.82 1.03
N ILE A 99 7.66 0.73 0.47
CA ILE A 99 9.07 0.34 0.58
C ILE A 99 9.96 1.37 -0.13
N ARG A 100 9.59 1.77 -1.36
CA ARG A 100 10.32 2.80 -2.11
C ARG A 100 10.38 4.14 -1.37
N VAL A 101 9.26 4.56 -0.77
CA VAL A 101 9.18 5.78 0.05
C VAL A 101 10.03 5.65 1.32
N TRP A 102 10.00 4.49 1.97
CA TRP A 102 10.77 4.23 3.17
C TRP A 102 12.28 4.25 2.93
N PHE A 103 12.79 3.59 1.88
CA PHE A 103 14.21 3.64 1.51
C PHE A 103 14.65 5.06 1.10
N ARG A 104 13.79 5.81 0.42
CA ARG A 104 14.04 7.23 0.13
C ARG A 104 14.17 8.05 1.43
N TRP A 105 13.32 7.79 2.41
CA TRP A 105 13.41 8.43 3.72
C TRP A 105 14.71 8.06 4.44
N MET A 106 15.10 6.79 4.48
CA MET A 106 16.35 6.34 5.09
C MET A 106 17.58 7.01 4.46
N ALA A 107 17.62 7.13 3.14
CA ALA A 107 18.71 7.83 2.44
C ALA A 107 18.74 9.33 2.78
N ARG A 108 17.59 10.00 2.81
CA ARG A 108 17.49 11.42 3.21
C ARG A 108 17.95 11.66 4.66
N GLN A 109 17.65 10.73 5.56
CA GLN A 109 18.06 10.79 6.97
C GLN A 109 19.49 10.27 7.19
N ARG A 110 20.20 9.92 6.12
CA ARG A 110 21.58 9.39 6.15
C ARG A 110 21.74 8.09 6.96
N HIS A 111 20.66 7.30 7.09
CA HIS A 111 20.73 5.96 7.66
C HIS A 111 21.37 4.95 6.69
N ILE A 112 21.30 5.23 5.38
CA ILE A 112 21.97 4.51 4.30
C ILE A 112 22.62 5.50 3.35
N LEU A 113 23.72 5.11 2.73
CA LEU A 113 24.47 5.97 1.79
C LEU A 113 23.73 6.18 0.46
N HIS A 114 23.12 5.12 -0.06
CA HIS A 114 22.43 5.13 -1.33
C HIS A 114 21.01 4.58 -1.18
N ASN A 115 20.08 5.09 -1.98
CA ASN A 115 18.72 4.58 -2.04
C ASN A 115 18.64 3.38 -3.01
N PRO A 116 18.54 2.12 -2.54
CA PRO A 116 18.48 0.97 -3.44
C PRO A 116 17.19 0.88 -4.25
N ALA A 117 16.16 1.64 -3.86
CA ALA A 117 14.87 1.67 -4.53
C ALA A 117 14.72 2.83 -5.54
N SER A 118 15.79 3.63 -5.80
CA SER A 118 15.72 4.78 -6.71
C SER A 118 15.33 4.35 -8.13
N GLU A 119 15.96 3.30 -8.62
CA GLU A 119 15.81 2.78 -9.98
C GLU A 119 14.88 1.55 -10.06
N LEU A 120 14.16 1.23 -8.96
CA LEU A 120 13.21 0.13 -8.97
C LEU A 120 12.03 0.46 -9.88
N GLU A 121 11.89 -0.29 -10.97
CA GLU A 121 10.75 -0.16 -11.87
C GLU A 121 9.50 -0.78 -11.24
N LEU A 122 8.45 0.02 -11.14
CA LEU A 122 7.18 -0.43 -10.57
C LEU A 122 6.28 -1.04 -11.66
N PRO A 123 5.44 -2.03 -11.31
CA PRO A 123 4.47 -2.59 -12.25
C PRO A 123 3.56 -1.51 -12.85
N ARG A 124 3.34 -1.58 -14.16
CA ARG A 124 2.37 -0.71 -14.83
C ARG A 124 0.95 -1.17 -14.51
N ILE A 125 0.09 -0.21 -14.22
CA ILE A 125 -1.34 -0.46 -14.01
C ILE A 125 -2.06 -0.17 -15.32
N GLU A 126 -2.85 -1.13 -15.78
CA GLU A 126 -3.78 -0.89 -16.88
C GLU A 126 -4.84 0.12 -16.42
N HIS A 127 -5.00 1.20 -17.16
CA HIS A 127 -6.12 2.10 -17.02
C HIS A 127 -7.34 1.44 -17.67
N ARG A 128 -8.13 0.74 -16.85
CA ARG A 128 -9.41 0.21 -17.32
C ARG A 128 -10.43 1.32 -17.29
N LEU A 129 -11.14 1.48 -18.39
CA LEU A 129 -12.34 2.31 -18.43
C LEU A 129 -13.34 1.84 -17.36
N PRO A 130 -14.16 2.74 -16.80
CA PRO A 130 -15.23 2.34 -15.91
C PRO A 130 -16.07 1.25 -16.56
N LYS A 131 -16.43 0.22 -15.79
CA LYS A 131 -17.22 -0.92 -16.32
C LYS A 131 -18.63 -0.52 -16.77
N VAL A 132 -19.16 0.52 -16.14
CA VAL A 132 -20.47 1.07 -16.44
C VAL A 132 -20.31 2.55 -16.68
N ILE A 133 -20.61 3.00 -17.89
CA ILE A 133 -20.77 4.40 -18.25
C ILE A 133 -22.27 4.61 -18.37
N LEU A 134 -22.83 5.48 -17.55
CA LEU A 134 -24.25 5.81 -17.62
C LEU A 134 -24.56 6.44 -18.99
N THR A 135 -25.66 6.03 -19.57
CA THR A 135 -26.24 6.71 -20.72
C THR A 135 -26.77 8.09 -20.30
N VAL A 136 -26.99 8.97 -21.28
CA VAL A 136 -27.55 10.31 -20.98
C VAL A 136 -28.86 10.21 -20.21
N ALA A 137 -29.76 9.30 -20.61
CA ALA A 137 -31.02 9.09 -19.93
C ALA A 137 -30.88 8.59 -18.47
N GLU A 138 -29.94 7.68 -18.22
CA GLU A 138 -29.64 7.21 -16.86
C GLU A 138 -29.01 8.33 -16.01
N MET A 139 -28.18 9.18 -16.60
CA MET A 139 -27.61 10.35 -15.94
C MET A 139 -28.68 11.36 -15.56
N GLU A 140 -29.62 11.64 -16.47
CA GLU A 140 -30.79 12.52 -16.20
C GLU A 140 -31.66 11.96 -15.08
N GLN A 141 -31.89 10.64 -15.04
CA GLN A 141 -32.62 9.99 -13.94
C GLN A 141 -31.91 10.16 -12.60
N VAL A 142 -30.57 10.00 -12.56
CA VAL A 142 -29.80 10.19 -11.32
C VAL A 142 -29.84 11.66 -10.86
N LEU A 143 -29.70 12.60 -11.79
CA LEU A 143 -29.75 14.04 -11.50
C LEU A 143 -31.14 14.52 -11.08
N ALA A 144 -32.21 13.83 -11.47
CA ALA A 144 -33.58 14.12 -11.07
C ALA A 144 -33.96 13.61 -9.66
N GLN A 145 -33.13 12.73 -9.06
CA GLN A 145 -33.42 12.15 -7.74
C GLN A 145 -33.44 13.16 -6.57
N PRO A 146 -32.55 14.18 -6.50
CA PRO A 146 -32.55 15.10 -5.39
C PRO A 146 -33.85 15.91 -5.32
N ASN A 147 -34.46 15.94 -4.13
CA ASN A 147 -35.68 16.72 -3.89
C ASN A 147 -35.36 18.22 -3.85
N ILE A 148 -35.73 18.95 -4.89
CA ILE A 148 -35.48 20.40 -5.03
C ILE A 148 -36.26 21.27 -4.05
N ASN A 149 -37.24 20.70 -3.33
CA ASN A 149 -38.00 21.42 -2.29
C ASN A 149 -37.27 21.44 -0.93
N ASP A 150 -36.16 20.73 -0.82
CA ASP A 150 -35.29 20.69 0.35
C ASP A 150 -33.95 21.42 0.06
N PRO A 151 -33.46 22.28 0.97
CA PRO A 151 -32.17 22.96 0.80
C PRO A 151 -30.98 22.02 0.51
N LEU A 152 -30.98 20.81 1.09
CA LEU A 152 -29.96 19.81 0.82
C LEU A 152 -30.09 19.23 -0.60
N GLY A 153 -31.31 18.97 -1.05
CA GLY A 153 -31.59 18.48 -2.38
C GLY A 153 -31.25 19.52 -3.47
N LEU A 154 -31.49 20.82 -3.22
CA LEU A 154 -31.06 21.90 -4.10
C LEU A 154 -29.53 21.92 -4.26
N ARG A 155 -28.80 21.79 -3.14
CA ARG A 155 -27.33 21.71 -3.16
C ARG A 155 -26.87 20.50 -3.96
N ASP A 156 -27.43 19.33 -3.68
CA ASP A 156 -27.01 18.05 -4.29
C ASP A 156 -27.30 18.00 -5.79
N ARG A 157 -28.30 18.78 -6.27
CA ARG A 157 -28.59 18.93 -7.70
C ARG A 157 -27.66 19.94 -8.40
N ALA A 158 -27.07 20.87 -7.65
CA ALA A 158 -26.18 21.91 -8.17
C ALA A 158 -24.71 21.46 -8.28
N LEU A 159 -24.35 20.31 -7.70
CA LEU A 159 -23.03 19.68 -7.78
C LEU A 159 -22.90 18.80 -9.03
#